data_239cd6e1635d67a0dc4f2360c93413c4
#
_entry.id   239cd6e1635d67a0dc4f2360c93413c4
#
_cell.length_a   1.000
_cell.length_b   1.000
_cell.length_c   1.000
_cell.angle_alpha   90.00
_cell.angle_beta   90.00
_cell.angle_gamma   90.00
#
_symmetry.space_group_name_H-M   'P 1'
#
loop_
_entity.id
_entity.type
_entity.pdbx_description
1 polymer ?
#
loop_
_entity_poly.entity_id
_entity_poly.type
_entity_poly.pdbx_seq_one_letter_code
_entity_poly.pdbx_strand_id
1 'polypeptide(L)'
;GVIWAIIGWVYAVNGITHAAEEAVRHNFLEFAELFLFLLVAMTYIESMRDRLVFDKLKVWLISKNFSYRQLFWLTGVIAFFMSPIADNLTTALVMGAVVLAVGAGNARFISIGFVNIVVAANAGGAFSPFGDITTLMVWQKGLVDFQQFFVLFLPSAVNYLIPAGIMHFAI
;
A
#
# COMPACT_ATOMS: atom_id res chain seq x y z
N GLY A 1 24.88 16.17 -1.89
CA GLY A 1 24.75 17.00 -3.05
C GLY A 1 23.64 18.02 -2.99
N VAL A 2 22.47 17.72 -3.58
CA VAL A 2 21.37 18.70 -3.80
C VAL A 2 20.82 19.27 -2.49
N ILE A 3 20.64 18.44 -1.47
CA ILE A 3 20.10 18.88 -0.16
C ILE A 3 21.00 19.92 0.48
N TRP A 4 22.32 19.71 0.46
CA TRP A 4 23.28 20.68 0.99
C TRP A 4 23.34 21.96 0.17
N ALA A 5 23.12 21.87 -1.15
CA ALA A 5 23.04 23.05 -2.01
C ALA A 5 21.77 23.88 -1.71
N ILE A 6 20.62 23.22 -1.47
CA ILE A 6 19.37 23.88 -1.08
C ILE A 6 19.51 24.53 0.30
N ILE A 7 20.08 23.82 1.27
CA ILE A 7 20.35 24.38 2.60
C ILE A 7 21.28 25.58 2.48
N GLY A 8 22.41 25.46 1.73
CA GLY A 8 23.34 26.55 1.50
C GLY A 8 22.70 27.75 0.77
N TRP A 9 21.83 27.50 -0.19
CA TRP A 9 21.04 28.54 -0.87
C TRP A 9 20.09 29.27 0.08
N VAL A 10 19.34 28.54 0.90
CA VAL A 10 18.42 29.12 1.90
C VAL A 10 19.20 30.00 2.89
N TYR A 11 20.35 29.53 3.36
CA TYR A 11 21.23 30.33 4.22
C TYR A 11 21.79 31.58 3.54
N ALA A 12 22.17 31.47 2.26
CA ALA A 12 22.76 32.58 1.50
C ALA A 12 21.72 33.67 1.16
N VAL A 13 20.47 33.28 0.87
CA VAL A 13 19.40 34.21 0.46
C VAL A 13 18.70 34.87 1.63
N ASN A 14 18.47 34.12 2.73
CA ASN A 14 17.69 34.61 3.87
C ASN A 14 18.56 35.09 5.06
N GLY A 15 19.88 34.97 4.95
CA GLY A 15 20.78 35.19 6.07
C GLY A 15 20.59 34.13 7.17
N ILE A 16 21.46 34.15 8.19
CA ILE A 16 21.29 33.29 9.38
C ILE A 16 20.21 33.91 10.26
N THR A 17 18.96 33.76 9.86
CA THR A 17 17.82 34.22 10.64
C THR A 17 17.25 33.05 11.43
N HIS A 18 16.73 33.31 12.63
CA HIS A 18 16.01 32.31 13.46
C HIS A 18 14.92 31.59 12.65
N ALA A 19 14.29 32.24 11.68
CA ALA A 19 13.26 31.68 10.82
C ALA A 19 13.80 30.54 9.92
N ALA A 20 15.02 30.66 9.39
CA ALA A 20 15.63 29.62 8.54
C ALA A 20 16.02 28.39 9.39
N GLU A 21 16.54 28.61 10.62
CA GLU A 21 16.87 27.53 11.54
C GLU A 21 15.60 26.80 11.98
N GLU A 22 14.54 27.54 12.31
CA GLU A 22 13.26 26.98 12.73
C GLU A 22 12.61 26.16 11.60
N ALA A 23 12.64 26.65 10.36
CA ALA A 23 12.14 25.92 9.19
C ALA A 23 12.92 24.62 8.95
N VAL A 24 14.26 24.65 9.05
CA VAL A 24 15.11 23.45 8.91
C VAL A 24 14.81 22.46 10.03
N ARG A 25 14.71 22.92 11.27
CA ARG A 25 14.39 22.08 12.42
C ARG A 25 13.01 21.44 12.27
N HIS A 26 12.01 22.21 11.87
CA HIS A 26 10.65 21.71 11.66
C HIS A 26 10.61 20.61 10.59
N ASN A 27 11.20 20.83 9.41
CA ASN A 27 11.30 19.85 8.35
C ASN A 27 12.09 18.60 8.78
N PHE A 28 13.11 18.76 9.63
CA PHE A 28 13.88 17.63 10.13
C PHE A 28 13.08 16.79 11.12
N LEU A 29 12.27 17.40 11.96
CA LEU A 29 11.37 16.69 12.86
C LEU A 29 10.30 15.92 12.11
N GLU A 30 9.64 16.53 11.12
CA GLU A 30 8.66 15.84 10.25
C GLU A 30 9.29 14.63 9.55
N PHE A 31 10.50 14.80 9.02
CA PHE A 31 11.22 13.69 8.38
C PHE A 31 11.57 12.58 9.38
N ALA A 32 12.01 12.94 10.59
CA ALA A 32 12.36 11.98 11.63
C ALA A 32 11.12 11.18 12.10
N GLU A 33 9.99 11.84 12.28
CA GLU A 33 8.72 11.20 12.64
C GLU A 33 8.29 10.19 11.56
N LEU A 34 8.31 10.60 10.29
CA LEU A 34 8.01 9.71 9.16
C LEU A 34 8.95 8.52 9.11
N PHE A 35 10.26 8.78 9.24
CA PHE A 35 11.29 7.73 9.20
C PHE A 35 11.12 6.73 10.34
N LEU A 36 10.95 7.19 11.57
CA LEU A 36 10.77 6.33 12.73
C LEU A 36 9.48 5.51 12.63
N PHE A 37 8.39 6.13 12.16
CA PHE A 37 7.15 5.42 11.93
C PHE A 37 7.33 4.32 10.88
N LEU A 38 7.92 4.63 9.72
CA LEU A 38 8.18 3.64 8.67
C LEU A 38 9.10 2.52 9.16
N LEU A 39 10.11 2.84 9.96
CA LEU A 39 11.01 1.84 10.54
C LEU A 39 10.24 0.83 11.40
N VAL A 40 9.35 1.32 12.27
CA VAL A 40 8.53 0.46 13.14
C VAL A 40 7.52 -0.35 12.30
N ALA A 41 6.80 0.30 11.38
CA ALA A 41 5.81 -0.35 10.54
C ALA A 41 6.44 -1.45 9.66
N MET A 42 7.56 -1.15 9.01
CA MET A 42 8.27 -2.14 8.19
C MET A 42 8.86 -3.29 9.01
N THR A 43 9.35 -3.01 10.21
CA THR A 43 9.81 -4.07 11.14
C THR A 43 8.66 -4.99 11.53
N TYR A 44 7.46 -4.45 11.74
CA TYR A 44 6.27 -5.24 12.04
C TYR A 44 5.86 -6.13 10.85
N ILE A 45 5.79 -5.55 9.65
CA ILE A 45 5.45 -6.28 8.41
C ILE A 45 6.48 -7.39 8.15
N GLU A 46 7.77 -7.10 8.31
CA GLU A 46 8.84 -8.09 8.13
C GLU A 46 8.74 -9.22 9.16
N SER A 47 8.42 -8.89 10.42
CA SER A 47 8.17 -9.90 11.46
C SER A 47 6.97 -10.81 11.10
N MET A 48 5.92 -10.30 10.46
CA MET A 48 4.81 -11.11 9.96
C MET A 48 5.26 -12.02 8.80
N ARG A 49 6.14 -11.52 7.93
CA ARG A 49 6.75 -12.29 6.84
C ARG A 49 7.60 -13.41 7.37
N ASP A 50 8.49 -13.15 8.33
CA ASP A 50 9.34 -14.16 8.98
C ASP A 50 8.55 -15.28 9.66
N ARG A 51 7.35 -14.95 10.16
CA ARG A 51 6.43 -15.93 10.75
C ARG A 51 5.63 -16.72 9.71
N LEU A 52 5.93 -16.56 8.43
CA LEU A 52 5.30 -17.25 7.30
C LEU A 52 3.76 -17.06 7.25
N VAL A 53 3.24 -15.96 7.77
CA VAL A 53 1.80 -15.68 7.77
C VAL A 53 1.27 -15.64 6.35
N PHE A 54 1.97 -14.93 5.48
CA PHE A 54 1.61 -14.78 4.07
C PHE A 54 1.82 -16.09 3.29
N ASP A 55 2.85 -16.87 3.61
CA ASP A 55 3.08 -18.17 2.99
C ASP A 55 1.99 -19.18 3.34
N LYS A 56 1.51 -19.19 4.59
CA LYS A 56 0.37 -20.02 5.00
C LYS A 56 -0.90 -19.66 4.24
N LEU A 57 -1.17 -18.37 4.07
CA LEU A 57 -2.32 -17.89 3.28
C LEU A 57 -2.21 -18.34 1.81
N LYS A 58 -1.02 -18.20 1.21
CA LYS A 58 -0.73 -18.65 -0.15
C LYS A 58 -0.95 -20.17 -0.30
N VAL A 59 -0.37 -20.96 0.58
CA VAL A 59 -0.52 -22.44 0.56
C VAL A 59 -1.98 -22.83 0.73
N TRP A 60 -2.71 -22.18 1.64
CA TRP A 60 -4.13 -22.43 1.84
C TRP A 60 -4.94 -22.13 0.57
N LEU A 61 -4.71 -20.99 -0.08
CA LEU A 61 -5.40 -20.63 -1.32
C LEU A 61 -5.14 -21.63 -2.45
N ILE A 62 -3.89 -22.09 -2.59
CA ILE A 62 -3.50 -23.05 -3.63
C ILE A 62 -4.10 -24.45 -3.35
N SER A 63 -4.18 -24.84 -2.07
CA SER A 63 -4.65 -26.20 -1.68
C SER A 63 -6.15 -26.44 -1.92
N LYS A 64 -6.95 -25.38 -2.08
CA LYS A 64 -8.41 -25.46 -2.15
C LYS A 64 -8.99 -25.76 -3.54
N ASN A 65 -8.16 -25.85 -4.59
CA ASN A 65 -8.59 -26.09 -5.98
C ASN A 65 -9.75 -25.21 -6.44
N PHE A 66 -9.68 -23.91 -6.12
CA PHE A 66 -10.66 -22.92 -6.57
C PHE A 66 -10.65 -22.81 -8.11
N SER A 67 -11.83 -22.56 -8.69
CA SER A 67 -11.92 -22.17 -10.09
C SER A 67 -11.26 -20.80 -10.33
N TYR A 68 -10.86 -20.50 -11.57
CA TYR A 68 -10.23 -19.20 -11.89
C TYR A 68 -11.10 -18.01 -11.51
N ARG A 69 -12.42 -18.10 -11.66
CA ARG A 69 -13.35 -17.04 -11.24
C ARG A 69 -13.43 -16.86 -9.73
N GLN A 70 -13.45 -17.98 -9.00
CA GLN A 70 -13.42 -17.93 -7.53
C GLN A 70 -12.10 -17.36 -7.01
N LEU A 71 -10.99 -17.79 -7.60
CA LEU A 71 -9.67 -17.30 -7.23
C LEU A 71 -9.51 -15.80 -7.53
N PHE A 72 -10.01 -15.34 -8.67
CA PHE A 72 -10.02 -13.93 -9.05
C PHE A 72 -10.69 -13.07 -7.97
N TRP A 73 -11.93 -13.40 -7.58
CA TRP A 73 -12.63 -12.65 -6.55
C TRP A 73 -11.98 -12.79 -5.17
N LEU A 74 -11.56 -13.98 -4.81
CA LEU A 74 -10.99 -14.26 -3.50
C LEU A 74 -9.65 -13.51 -3.32
N THR A 75 -8.76 -13.56 -4.30
CA THR A 75 -7.49 -12.84 -4.24
C THR A 75 -7.67 -11.32 -4.26
N GLY A 76 -8.63 -10.81 -5.03
CA GLY A 76 -8.94 -9.38 -5.04
C GLY A 76 -9.56 -8.90 -3.72
N VAL A 77 -10.54 -9.62 -3.18
CA VAL A 77 -11.16 -9.26 -1.88
C VAL A 77 -10.12 -9.33 -0.75
N ILE A 78 -9.30 -10.39 -0.72
CA ILE A 78 -8.22 -10.49 0.29
C ILE A 78 -7.22 -9.34 0.09
N ALA A 79 -6.83 -9.01 -1.14
CA ALA A 79 -5.93 -7.89 -1.41
C ALA A 79 -6.51 -6.56 -0.93
N PHE A 80 -7.80 -6.31 -1.17
CA PHE A 80 -8.49 -5.11 -0.72
C PHE A 80 -8.46 -4.93 0.80
N PHE A 81 -8.70 -5.99 1.58
CA PHE A 81 -8.69 -5.92 3.04
C PHE A 81 -7.31 -6.10 3.68
N MET A 82 -6.37 -6.70 2.99
CA MET A 82 -5.00 -6.88 3.48
C MET A 82 -4.16 -5.62 3.30
N SER A 83 -4.38 -4.88 2.23
CA SER A 83 -3.62 -3.68 1.89
C SER A 83 -3.61 -2.59 2.98
N PRO A 84 -4.72 -2.29 3.67
CA PRO A 84 -4.73 -1.34 4.79
C PRO A 84 -3.78 -1.67 5.94
N ILE A 85 -3.31 -2.92 6.02
CA ILE A 85 -2.50 -3.44 7.13
C ILE A 85 -1.06 -3.73 6.67
N ALA A 86 -0.90 -4.34 5.48
CA ALA A 86 0.36 -4.89 4.99
C ALA A 86 0.98 -4.10 3.84
N ASP A 87 0.54 -2.90 3.59
CA ASP A 87 0.79 -2.04 2.43
C ASP A 87 0.35 -2.64 1.07
N ASN A 88 0.21 -1.79 0.07
CA ASN A 88 -0.26 -2.16 -1.26
C ASN A 88 0.76 -3.02 -2.03
N LEU A 89 2.06 -2.73 -1.89
CA LEU A 89 3.11 -3.47 -2.59
C LEU A 89 3.25 -4.90 -2.05
N THR A 90 3.37 -5.06 -0.73
CA THR A 90 3.46 -6.38 -0.07
C THR A 90 2.22 -7.21 -0.40
N THR A 91 1.04 -6.61 -0.33
CA THR A 91 -0.23 -7.24 -0.67
C THR A 91 -0.24 -7.72 -2.13
N ALA A 92 0.16 -6.87 -3.07
CA ALA A 92 0.20 -7.22 -4.49
C ALA A 92 1.19 -8.35 -4.79
N LEU A 93 2.36 -8.35 -4.15
CA LEU A 93 3.36 -9.40 -4.31
C LEU A 93 2.88 -10.75 -3.78
N VAL A 94 2.27 -10.76 -2.59
CA VAL A 94 1.76 -12.00 -1.96
C VAL A 94 0.62 -12.61 -2.78
N MET A 95 -0.39 -11.80 -3.14
CA MET A 95 -1.53 -12.28 -3.92
C MET A 95 -1.15 -12.59 -5.37
N GLY A 96 -0.22 -11.82 -5.96
CA GLY A 96 0.33 -12.09 -7.28
C GLY A 96 1.04 -13.45 -7.36
N ALA A 97 1.77 -13.82 -6.32
CA ALA A 97 2.39 -15.14 -6.24
C ALA A 97 1.36 -16.29 -6.23
N VAL A 98 0.18 -16.09 -5.62
CA VAL A 98 -0.93 -17.04 -5.67
C VAL A 98 -1.47 -17.18 -7.10
N VAL A 99 -1.74 -16.05 -7.76
CA VAL A 99 -2.25 -16.04 -9.14
C VAL A 99 -1.27 -16.70 -10.11
N LEU A 100 0.05 -16.47 -9.96
CA LEU A 100 1.08 -17.12 -10.75
C LEU A 100 1.11 -18.65 -10.52
N ALA A 101 1.02 -19.08 -9.27
CA ALA A 101 1.10 -20.49 -8.93
C ALA A 101 -0.08 -21.29 -9.47
N VAL A 102 -1.30 -20.74 -9.42
CA VAL A 102 -2.53 -21.42 -9.86
C VAL A 102 -2.81 -21.21 -11.35
N GLY A 103 -2.42 -20.04 -11.86
CA GLY A 103 -2.64 -19.67 -13.25
C GLY A 103 -1.65 -20.29 -14.26
N ALA A 104 -0.77 -21.19 -13.82
CA ALA A 104 0.25 -21.78 -14.66
C ALA A 104 -0.39 -22.39 -15.94
N GLY A 105 0.01 -21.85 -17.11
CA GLY A 105 -0.55 -22.24 -18.41
C GLY A 105 -1.71 -21.38 -18.92
N ASN A 106 -2.26 -20.45 -18.12
CA ASN A 106 -3.32 -19.53 -18.55
C ASN A 106 -2.87 -18.07 -18.44
N ALA A 107 -2.16 -17.58 -19.46
CA ALA A 107 -1.62 -16.21 -19.47
C ALA A 107 -2.72 -15.13 -19.34
N ARG A 108 -3.92 -15.39 -19.89
CA ARG A 108 -5.05 -14.46 -19.79
C ARG A 108 -5.52 -14.31 -18.35
N PHE A 109 -5.71 -15.42 -17.64
CA PHE A 109 -6.08 -15.40 -16.22
C PHE A 109 -5.01 -14.69 -15.38
N ILE A 110 -3.72 -14.99 -15.62
CA ILE A 110 -2.61 -14.34 -14.89
C ILE A 110 -2.66 -12.84 -15.09
N SER A 111 -2.75 -12.35 -16.33
CA SER A 111 -2.75 -10.92 -16.63
C SER A 111 -3.94 -10.20 -15.98
N ILE A 112 -5.15 -10.73 -16.11
CA ILE A 112 -6.36 -10.14 -15.54
C ILE A 112 -6.33 -10.23 -14.01
N GLY A 113 -5.85 -11.34 -13.45
CA GLY A 113 -5.69 -11.53 -12.01
C GLY A 113 -4.71 -10.54 -11.38
N PHE A 114 -3.57 -10.27 -12.05
CA PHE A 114 -2.64 -9.23 -11.58
C PHE A 114 -3.25 -7.84 -11.61
N VAL A 115 -3.93 -7.46 -12.67
CA VAL A 115 -4.61 -6.16 -12.75
C VAL A 115 -5.66 -6.04 -11.63
N ASN A 116 -6.45 -7.08 -11.39
CA ASN A 116 -7.43 -7.12 -10.30
C ASN A 116 -6.78 -6.91 -8.93
N ILE A 117 -5.68 -7.61 -8.64
CA ILE A 117 -4.95 -7.50 -7.37
C ILE A 117 -4.39 -6.09 -7.18
N VAL A 118 -3.78 -5.51 -8.22
CA VAL A 118 -3.22 -4.14 -8.14
C VAL A 118 -4.32 -3.12 -7.89
N VAL A 119 -5.44 -3.22 -8.60
CA VAL A 119 -6.60 -2.33 -8.38
C VAL A 119 -7.15 -2.51 -6.96
N ALA A 120 -7.32 -3.76 -6.51
CA ALA A 120 -7.82 -4.07 -5.18
C ALA A 120 -6.89 -3.55 -4.07
N ALA A 121 -5.58 -3.79 -4.19
CA ALA A 121 -4.60 -3.36 -3.20
C ALA A 121 -4.52 -1.83 -3.10
N ASN A 122 -4.50 -1.11 -4.23
CA ASN A 122 -4.48 0.35 -4.22
C ASN A 122 -5.80 0.93 -3.67
N ALA A 123 -6.94 0.40 -4.09
CA ALA A 123 -8.24 0.83 -3.57
C ALA A 123 -8.35 0.55 -2.06
N GLY A 124 -7.92 -0.64 -1.62
CA GLY A 124 -7.92 -1.01 -0.21
C GLY A 124 -6.98 -0.16 0.63
N GLY A 125 -5.79 0.17 0.12
CA GLY A 125 -4.84 1.05 0.81
C GLY A 125 -5.36 2.47 1.06
N ALA A 126 -6.26 2.96 0.22
CA ALA A 126 -6.74 4.34 0.26
C ALA A 126 -7.58 4.70 1.50
N PHE A 127 -8.26 3.73 2.14
CA PHE A 127 -9.08 3.98 3.32
C PHE A 127 -8.35 3.76 4.67
N SER A 128 -7.02 3.67 4.63
CA SER A 128 -6.18 3.57 5.82
C SER A 128 -4.94 4.44 5.69
N PRO A 129 -4.47 5.07 6.77
CA PRO A 129 -3.19 5.77 6.76
C PRO A 129 -2.01 4.85 6.47
N PHE A 130 -2.13 3.55 6.74
CA PHE A 130 -1.06 2.56 6.66
C PHE A 130 -1.03 1.77 5.34
N GLY A 131 -2.04 1.94 4.50
CA GLY A 131 -2.15 1.20 3.25
C GLY A 131 -1.22 1.68 2.14
N ASP A 132 -0.79 2.94 2.20
CA ASP A 132 0.15 3.54 1.26
C ASP A 132 0.97 4.65 1.93
N ILE A 133 2.20 4.87 1.45
CA ILE A 133 3.05 5.96 1.96
C ILE A 133 2.41 7.34 1.77
N THR A 134 1.63 7.52 0.71
CA THR A 134 0.95 8.78 0.42
C THR A 134 -0.17 9.08 1.42
N THR A 135 -0.97 8.09 1.79
CA THR A 135 -2.00 8.22 2.82
C THR A 135 -1.39 8.46 4.20
N LEU A 136 -0.25 7.82 4.48
CA LEU A 136 0.51 8.05 5.69
C LEU A 136 0.99 9.50 5.80
N MET A 137 1.54 10.07 4.71
CA MET A 137 1.98 11.47 4.69
C MET A 137 0.83 12.45 4.92
N VAL A 138 -0.34 12.19 4.34
CA VAL A 138 -1.55 13.01 4.54
C VAL A 138 -1.99 12.98 6.01
N TRP A 139 -1.95 11.81 6.62
CA TRP A 139 -2.29 11.65 8.05
C TRP A 139 -1.29 12.37 8.96
N GLN A 140 0.00 12.21 8.74
CA GLN A 140 1.05 12.86 9.54
C GLN A 140 1.03 14.39 9.44
N LYS A 141 0.65 14.93 8.29
CA LYS A 141 0.43 16.37 8.11
C LYS A 141 -0.82 16.90 8.84
N GLY A 142 -1.58 16.04 9.50
CA GLY A 142 -2.82 16.42 10.19
C GLY A 142 -3.92 16.92 9.26
N LEU A 143 -3.84 16.62 7.96
CA LEU A 143 -4.85 17.04 6.98
C LEU A 143 -6.12 16.21 7.06
N VAL A 144 -5.99 14.95 7.48
CA VAL A 144 -7.07 13.99 7.65
C VAL A 144 -6.83 13.20 8.93
N ASP A 145 -7.81 13.16 9.83
CA ASP A 145 -7.76 12.36 11.04
C ASP A 145 -7.89 10.87 10.74
N PHE A 146 -7.36 10.02 11.63
CA PHE A 146 -7.41 8.57 11.49
C PHE A 146 -8.83 8.06 11.21
N GLN A 147 -9.83 8.58 11.91
CA GLN A 147 -11.22 8.15 11.73
C GLN A 147 -11.82 8.59 10.40
N GLN A 148 -11.35 9.71 9.84
CA GLN A 148 -11.84 10.23 8.56
C GLN A 148 -11.43 9.33 7.39
N PHE A 149 -10.34 8.56 7.49
CA PHE A 149 -9.97 7.59 6.47
C PHE A 149 -11.05 6.53 6.25
N PHE A 150 -11.80 6.14 7.28
CA PHE A 150 -12.89 5.18 7.12
C PHE A 150 -14.06 5.68 6.27
N VAL A 151 -14.21 6.99 6.12
CA VAL A 151 -15.21 7.57 5.19
C VAL A 151 -14.86 7.22 3.73
N LEU A 152 -13.56 7.04 3.44
CA LEU A 152 -13.06 6.63 2.13
C LEU A 152 -13.34 5.15 1.81
N PHE A 153 -13.82 4.35 2.77
CA PHE A 153 -14.13 2.94 2.54
C PHE A 153 -15.13 2.75 1.40
N LEU A 154 -16.22 3.50 1.39
CA LEU A 154 -17.25 3.37 0.35
C LEU A 154 -16.72 3.76 -1.04
N PRO A 155 -16.08 4.92 -1.26
CA PRO A 155 -15.44 5.24 -2.53
C PRO A 155 -14.39 4.20 -2.94
N SER A 156 -13.59 3.71 -2.01
CA SER A 156 -12.57 2.67 -2.27
C SER A 156 -13.20 1.36 -2.71
N ALA A 157 -14.28 0.92 -2.05
CA ALA A 157 -15.01 -0.27 -2.43
C ALA A 157 -15.60 -0.15 -3.85
N VAL A 158 -16.20 0.98 -4.17
CA VAL A 158 -16.71 1.26 -5.52
C VAL A 158 -15.59 1.26 -6.56
N ASN A 159 -14.45 1.90 -6.25
CA ASN A 159 -13.26 1.95 -7.10
C ASN A 159 -12.67 0.55 -7.36
N TYR A 160 -12.82 -0.38 -6.44
CA TYR A 160 -12.41 -1.78 -6.64
C TYR A 160 -13.49 -2.58 -7.40
N LEU A 161 -14.76 -2.53 -6.95
CA LEU A 161 -15.81 -3.42 -7.42
C LEU A 161 -16.20 -3.18 -8.89
N ILE A 162 -16.16 -1.92 -9.36
CA ILE A 162 -16.52 -1.61 -10.75
C ILE A 162 -15.52 -2.23 -11.74
N PRO A 163 -14.21 -1.98 -11.65
CA PRO A 163 -13.23 -2.63 -12.53
C PRO A 163 -13.22 -4.15 -12.38
N ALA A 164 -13.33 -4.68 -11.15
CA ALA A 164 -13.38 -6.11 -10.91
C ALA A 164 -14.60 -6.76 -11.57
N GLY A 165 -15.77 -6.11 -11.50
CA GLY A 165 -16.97 -6.55 -12.19
C GLY A 165 -16.82 -6.62 -13.71
N ILE A 166 -16.19 -5.61 -14.31
CA ILE A 166 -15.90 -5.60 -15.75
C ILE A 166 -14.92 -6.71 -16.10
N MET A 167 -13.83 -6.87 -15.36
CA MET A 167 -12.81 -7.89 -15.57
C MET A 167 -13.36 -9.33 -15.40
N HIS A 168 -14.36 -9.51 -14.53
CA HIS A 168 -15.00 -10.83 -14.32
C HIS A 168 -15.52 -11.45 -15.61
N PHE A 169 -16.07 -10.64 -16.52
CA PHE A 169 -16.57 -11.12 -17.80
C PHE A 169 -15.46 -11.44 -18.80
N ALA A 170 -14.23 -11.07 -18.51
CA ALA A 170 -13.07 -11.33 -19.35
C ALA A 170 -12.31 -12.62 -18.93
N ILE A 171 -12.66 -13.25 -17.82
CA ILE A 171 -12.14 -14.54 -17.35
C ILE A 171 -13.09 -15.66 -17.83
#